data_f0cb1b0b5117bb3a706d51920c37d8ef
#
_entry.id   f0cb1b0b5117bb3a706d51920c37d8ef
#
_cell.length_a   1.000
_cell.length_b   1.000
_cell.length_c   1.000
_cell.angle_alpha   90.00
_cell.angle_beta   90.00
_cell.angle_gamma   90.00
#
_symmetry.space_group_name_H-M   'P 1'
#
loop_
_entity.id
_entity.type
_entity.pdbx_description
1 polymer ?
#
loop_
_entity_poly.entity_id
_entity_poly.type
_entity_poly.pdbx_seq_one_letter_code
_entity_poly.pdbx_strand_id
1 'polypeptide(L)'
;MAHPNTSGDPRGAAALGAAAVELVVAVAENDVIGRRGTLPWHLREDLRRFKALTLGKPILMGRRTYESIGKALPGRTNLVLTRSAGFHAADCTVVESLEQARLAAGADSALMVIGGAEVYRQCLPAAARIHLTLVHTRVEQGDTFFAGWRGSDWRETFRERHAAGDKDDFDYSFITLERARSATTHG
;
A
#
# COMPACT_ATOMS: atom_id res chain seq x y z
N MET A 1 57.42 -5.04 -22.31
CA MET A 1 56.02 -5.32 -22.62
C MET A 1 55.21 -5.06 -21.36
N ALA A 2 54.47 -3.95 -21.32
CA ALA A 2 53.71 -3.53 -20.16
C ALA A 2 52.23 -3.97 -20.31
N HIS A 3 51.73 -4.66 -19.32
CA HIS A 3 50.27 -4.97 -19.24
C HIS A 3 49.56 -3.78 -18.62
N PRO A 4 48.48 -3.27 -19.19
CA PRO A 4 47.63 -2.27 -18.53
C PRO A 4 46.74 -2.97 -17.46
N ASN A 5 46.91 -2.50 -16.25
CA ASN A 5 46.08 -2.83 -15.10
C ASN A 5 44.74 -2.08 -15.26
N THR A 6 43.69 -2.80 -15.60
CA THR A 6 42.30 -2.28 -15.60
C THR A 6 41.76 -2.38 -14.19
N SER A 7 42.02 -1.37 -13.38
CA SER A 7 41.31 -1.14 -12.13
C SER A 7 39.86 -0.77 -12.46
N GLY A 8 38.97 -1.74 -12.35
CA GLY A 8 37.54 -1.48 -12.40
C GLY A 8 37.13 -0.55 -11.27
N ASP A 9 36.63 0.63 -11.62
CA ASP A 9 36.06 1.61 -10.69
C ASP A 9 34.79 0.99 -10.03
N PRO A 10 34.77 0.79 -8.70
CA PRO A 10 33.59 0.20 -8.04
C PRO A 10 32.41 1.21 -7.87
N ARG A 11 32.47 2.38 -8.52
CA ARG A 11 31.44 3.44 -8.42
C ARG A 11 30.31 3.33 -9.45
N GLY A 12 30.24 2.24 -10.22
CA GLY A 12 29.24 2.02 -11.27
C GLY A 12 28.04 1.13 -10.89
N ALA A 13 27.93 0.65 -9.66
CA ALA A 13 26.69 0.07 -9.19
C ALA A 13 25.74 1.21 -8.80
N ALA A 14 25.09 1.82 -9.81
CA ALA A 14 23.91 2.61 -9.56
C ALA A 14 23.00 1.76 -8.65
N ALA A 15 22.77 2.21 -7.43
CA ALA A 15 21.78 1.60 -6.53
C ALA A 15 20.49 1.54 -7.34
N LEU A 16 20.08 0.36 -7.76
CA LEU A 16 18.76 0.11 -8.32
C LEU A 16 17.80 0.59 -7.24
N GLY A 17 17.26 1.80 -7.41
CA GLY A 17 16.42 2.43 -6.43
C GLY A 17 15.24 1.50 -6.14
N ALA A 18 15.00 1.22 -4.85
CA ALA A 18 13.85 0.40 -4.49
C ALA A 18 12.57 1.22 -4.67
N ALA A 19 11.47 0.56 -5.07
CA ALA A 19 10.17 1.19 -5.30
C ALA A 19 9.73 2.07 -4.11
N ALA A 20 9.16 3.24 -4.40
CA ALA A 20 8.45 4.03 -3.40
C ALA A 20 7.25 3.24 -2.87
N VAL A 21 6.97 3.34 -1.58
CA VAL A 21 5.85 2.66 -0.94
C VAL A 21 4.66 3.61 -0.83
N GLU A 22 3.52 3.20 -1.37
CA GLU A 22 2.27 3.93 -1.24
C GLU A 22 1.18 2.99 -0.70
N LEU A 23 0.39 3.46 0.27
CA LEU A 23 -0.72 2.70 0.82
C LEU A 23 -2.03 3.09 0.13
N VAL A 24 -2.89 2.10 -0.11
CA VAL A 24 -4.27 2.31 -0.57
C VAL A 24 -5.19 1.68 0.45
N VAL A 25 -6.01 2.46 1.13
CA VAL A 25 -6.85 2.00 2.24
C VAL A 25 -8.16 2.76 2.34
N ALA A 26 -9.26 2.05 2.56
CA ALA A 26 -10.52 2.62 2.99
C ALA A 26 -10.69 2.40 4.51
N VAL A 27 -11.09 3.43 5.23
CA VAL A 27 -11.16 3.42 6.70
C VAL A 27 -12.38 4.20 7.19
N ALA A 28 -13.09 3.64 8.19
CA ALA A 28 -14.16 4.34 8.87
C ALA A 28 -13.62 5.44 9.81
N GLU A 29 -14.49 6.32 10.29
CA GLU A 29 -14.11 7.42 11.20
C GLU A 29 -13.50 6.94 12.53
N ASN A 30 -13.80 5.71 12.94
CA ASN A 30 -13.22 5.05 14.11
C ASN A 30 -12.09 4.06 13.77
N ASP A 31 -11.38 4.30 12.65
CA ASP A 31 -10.20 3.57 12.19
C ASP A 31 -10.43 2.09 11.82
N VAL A 32 -11.69 1.64 11.77
CA VAL A 32 -12.04 0.28 11.33
C VAL A 32 -11.82 0.15 9.83
N ILE A 33 -11.18 -0.95 9.43
CA ILE A 33 -10.97 -1.33 8.02
C ILE A 33 -11.54 -2.72 7.70
N GLY A 34 -12.03 -3.45 8.70
CA GLY A 34 -12.57 -4.78 8.51
C GLY A 34 -13.42 -5.27 9.67
N ARG A 35 -14.33 -6.19 9.34
CA ARG A 35 -15.15 -6.93 10.29
C ARG A 35 -15.35 -8.34 9.76
N ARG A 36 -14.96 -9.35 10.55
CA ARG A 36 -15.09 -10.77 10.20
C ARG A 36 -14.48 -11.14 8.85
N GLY A 37 -13.31 -10.52 8.53
CA GLY A 37 -12.56 -10.79 7.30
C GLY A 37 -13.10 -10.11 6.04
N THR A 38 -14.09 -9.22 6.14
CA THR A 38 -14.67 -8.48 5.01
C THR A 38 -14.66 -6.97 5.27
N LEU A 39 -14.81 -6.19 4.21
CA LEU A 39 -15.08 -4.75 4.33
C LEU A 39 -16.50 -4.56 4.87
N PRO A 40 -16.71 -3.70 5.89
CA PRO A 40 -18.03 -3.47 6.49
C PRO A 40 -18.90 -2.47 5.72
N TRP A 41 -18.60 -2.20 4.46
CA TRP A 41 -19.33 -1.33 3.53
C TRP A 41 -19.17 -1.80 2.09
N HIS A 42 -20.08 -1.32 1.26
CA HIS A 42 -19.94 -1.38 -0.18
C HIS A 42 -19.87 0.03 -0.75
N LEU A 43 -18.79 0.38 -1.44
CA LEU A 43 -18.55 1.66 -2.09
C LEU A 43 -18.05 1.42 -3.51
N ARG A 44 -18.91 1.65 -4.49
CA ARG A 44 -18.59 1.39 -5.89
C ARG A 44 -17.48 2.29 -6.41
N GLU A 45 -17.55 3.57 -6.08
CA GLU A 45 -16.56 4.54 -6.55
C GLU A 45 -15.20 4.34 -5.88
N ASP A 46 -15.16 3.85 -4.64
CA ASP A 46 -13.91 3.44 -3.99
C ASP A 46 -13.25 2.28 -4.74
N LEU A 47 -14.02 1.28 -5.15
CA LEU A 47 -13.50 0.16 -5.95
C LEU A 47 -12.97 0.63 -7.32
N ARG A 48 -13.61 1.61 -7.95
CA ARG A 48 -13.13 2.21 -9.21
C ARG A 48 -11.83 2.97 -9.00
N ARG A 49 -11.76 3.78 -7.94
CA ARG A 49 -10.53 4.49 -7.56
C ARG A 49 -9.39 3.52 -7.23
N PHE A 50 -9.66 2.50 -6.44
CA PHE A 50 -8.70 1.44 -6.13
C PHE A 50 -8.12 0.82 -7.41
N LYS A 51 -8.98 0.45 -8.35
CA LYS A 51 -8.55 -0.08 -9.65
C LYS A 51 -7.69 0.92 -10.42
N ALA A 52 -8.09 2.18 -10.49
CA ALA A 52 -7.35 3.23 -11.20
C ALA A 52 -5.96 3.48 -10.58
N LEU A 53 -5.85 3.47 -9.25
CA LEU A 53 -4.60 3.67 -8.53
C LEU A 53 -3.61 2.51 -8.69
N THR A 54 -4.12 1.29 -8.82
CA THR A 54 -3.29 0.06 -8.77
C THR A 54 -3.05 -0.59 -10.13
N LEU A 55 -3.85 -0.30 -11.15
CA LEU A 55 -3.73 -0.92 -12.48
C LEU A 55 -2.35 -0.62 -13.10
N GLY A 56 -1.71 -1.66 -13.63
CA GLY A 56 -0.37 -1.57 -14.22
C GLY A 56 0.78 -1.45 -13.21
N LYS A 57 0.49 -1.46 -11.89
CA LYS A 57 1.49 -1.32 -10.84
C LYS A 57 1.68 -2.61 -10.04
N PRO A 58 2.84 -2.80 -9.39
CA PRO A 58 3.01 -3.84 -8.40
C PRO A 58 2.16 -3.55 -7.15
N ILE A 59 1.44 -4.55 -6.69
CA ILE A 59 0.62 -4.50 -5.47
C ILE A 59 1.16 -5.48 -4.43
N LEU A 60 1.15 -5.07 -3.16
CA LEU A 60 1.54 -5.89 -2.02
C LEU A 60 0.34 -6.12 -1.11
N MET A 61 0.09 -7.38 -0.79
CA MET A 61 -0.95 -7.79 0.15
C MET A 61 -0.42 -8.87 1.09
N GLY A 62 -1.05 -9.02 2.26
CA GLY A 62 -0.80 -10.14 3.14
C GLY A 62 -1.53 -11.41 2.69
N ARG A 63 -1.09 -12.57 3.18
CA ARG A 63 -1.69 -13.87 2.87
C ARG A 63 -3.21 -13.88 3.09
N ARG A 64 -3.71 -13.40 4.25
CA ARG A 64 -5.15 -13.39 4.55
C ARG A 64 -5.94 -12.52 3.57
N THR A 65 -5.36 -11.41 3.10
CA THR A 65 -5.99 -10.56 2.09
C THR A 65 -6.06 -11.28 0.76
N TYR A 66 -4.99 -11.98 0.35
CA TYR A 66 -5.01 -12.82 -0.85
C TYR A 66 -6.08 -13.92 -0.76
N GLU A 67 -6.13 -14.64 0.37
CA GLU A 67 -7.14 -15.68 0.61
C GLU A 67 -8.58 -15.14 0.56
N SER A 68 -8.80 -13.93 1.07
CA SER A 68 -10.11 -13.25 1.02
C SER A 68 -10.49 -12.82 -0.41
N ILE A 69 -9.54 -12.33 -1.20
CA ILE A 69 -9.76 -11.97 -2.62
C ILE A 69 -9.93 -13.23 -3.47
N GLY A 70 -9.22 -14.32 -3.13
CA GLY A 70 -9.29 -15.63 -3.74
C GLY A 70 -8.56 -15.80 -5.07
N LYS A 71 -7.90 -14.75 -5.58
CA LYS A 71 -7.14 -14.78 -6.85
C LYS A 71 -6.20 -13.59 -6.97
N ALA A 72 -5.23 -13.68 -7.88
CA ALA A 72 -4.44 -12.53 -8.32
C ALA A 72 -5.34 -11.47 -8.99
N LEU A 73 -5.06 -10.21 -8.72
CA LEU A 73 -5.78 -9.10 -9.36
C LEU A 73 -5.20 -8.86 -10.77
N PRO A 74 -6.03 -8.91 -11.82
CA PRO A 74 -5.55 -8.83 -13.19
C PRO A 74 -4.93 -7.46 -13.52
N GLY A 75 -3.95 -7.46 -14.44
CA GLY A 75 -3.27 -6.24 -14.90
C GLY A 75 -2.35 -5.60 -13.88
N ARG A 76 -1.88 -6.37 -12.89
CA ARG A 76 -0.98 -5.94 -11.81
C ARG A 76 0.02 -7.04 -11.50
N THR A 77 1.22 -6.66 -11.06
CA THR A 77 2.15 -7.62 -10.46
C THR A 77 1.72 -7.86 -9.01
N ASN A 78 1.24 -9.06 -8.71
CA ASN A 78 0.72 -9.41 -7.38
C ASN A 78 1.83 -9.98 -6.51
N LEU A 79 2.11 -9.32 -5.38
CA LEU A 79 3.07 -9.77 -4.37
C LEU A 79 2.30 -10.11 -3.08
N VAL A 80 2.61 -11.29 -2.50
CA VAL A 80 1.98 -11.75 -1.26
C VAL A 80 3.04 -11.85 -0.17
N LEU A 81 2.90 -11.02 0.86
CA LEU A 81 3.80 -11.00 2.01
C LEU A 81 3.38 -12.07 3.02
N THR A 82 4.26 -13.03 3.27
CA THR A 82 4.06 -14.06 4.28
C THR A 82 5.38 -14.70 4.72
N ARG A 83 5.44 -15.11 5.98
CA ARG A 83 6.54 -15.91 6.54
C ARG A 83 6.20 -17.41 6.60
N SER A 84 5.04 -17.81 6.10
CA SER A 84 4.63 -19.22 6.08
C SER A 84 5.44 -19.97 5.05
N ALA A 85 6.33 -20.84 5.51
CA ALA A 85 7.10 -21.72 4.62
C ALA A 85 6.14 -22.59 3.79
N GLY A 86 6.43 -22.71 2.49
CA GLY A 86 5.63 -23.53 1.57
C GLY A 86 4.29 -22.93 1.16
N PHE A 87 3.97 -21.68 1.54
CA PHE A 87 2.80 -21.01 1.02
C PHE A 87 2.96 -20.72 -0.48
N HIS A 88 1.94 -21.07 -1.24
CA HIS A 88 1.88 -20.82 -2.68
C HIS A 88 0.62 -20.03 -3.01
N ALA A 89 0.79 -18.98 -3.80
CA ALA A 89 -0.31 -18.15 -4.32
C ALA A 89 -0.27 -18.19 -5.85
N ALA A 90 -1.34 -18.68 -6.46
CA ALA A 90 -1.42 -18.76 -7.91
C ALA A 90 -1.32 -17.36 -8.56
N ASP A 91 -0.51 -17.25 -9.61
CA ASP A 91 -0.25 -16.01 -10.36
C ASP A 91 0.27 -14.84 -9.50
N CYS A 92 0.90 -15.15 -8.36
CA CYS A 92 1.51 -14.18 -7.47
C CYS A 92 2.96 -14.55 -7.16
N THR A 93 3.75 -13.55 -6.80
CA THR A 93 5.09 -13.74 -6.22
C THR A 93 4.98 -13.67 -4.69
N VAL A 94 5.44 -14.71 -4.01
CA VAL A 94 5.53 -14.72 -2.54
C VAL A 94 6.81 -14.02 -2.10
N VAL A 95 6.71 -13.11 -1.15
CA VAL A 95 7.82 -12.38 -0.55
C VAL A 95 7.76 -12.47 0.97
N GLU A 96 8.92 -12.42 1.63
CA GLU A 96 9.02 -12.58 3.08
C GLU A 96 9.23 -11.25 3.82
N SER A 97 9.54 -10.18 3.07
CA SER A 97 9.79 -8.85 3.64
C SER A 97 9.35 -7.73 2.69
N LEU A 98 9.16 -6.54 3.26
CA LEU A 98 8.90 -5.31 2.49
C LEU A 98 10.08 -5.01 1.55
N GLU A 99 11.31 -5.26 1.98
CA GLU A 99 12.49 -5.03 1.17
C GLU A 99 12.48 -5.89 -0.10
N GLN A 100 12.21 -7.20 0.05
CA GLN A 100 12.03 -8.09 -1.11
C GLN A 100 10.91 -7.61 -2.02
N ALA A 101 9.78 -7.17 -1.46
CA ALA A 101 8.67 -6.64 -2.24
C ALA A 101 9.06 -5.39 -3.04
N ARG A 102 9.82 -4.46 -2.44
CA ARG A 102 10.31 -3.24 -3.12
C ARG A 102 11.29 -3.54 -4.23
N LEU A 103 12.17 -4.50 -4.04
CA LEU A 103 13.11 -4.96 -5.08
C LEU A 103 12.36 -5.64 -6.23
N ALA A 104 11.38 -6.50 -5.92
CA ALA A 104 10.55 -7.18 -6.92
C ALA A 104 9.67 -6.19 -7.71
N ALA A 105 9.28 -5.08 -7.10
CA ALA A 105 8.50 -4.02 -7.74
C ALA A 105 9.31 -3.18 -8.73
N GLY A 106 10.64 -3.07 -8.51
CA GLY A 106 11.52 -2.22 -9.33
C GLY A 106 11.44 -0.73 -8.99
N ALA A 107 12.42 0.04 -9.45
CA ALA A 107 12.56 1.46 -9.12
C ALA A 107 11.58 2.37 -9.86
N ASP A 108 11.11 1.97 -11.01
CA ASP A 108 10.34 2.83 -11.94
C ASP A 108 8.85 2.92 -11.59
N SER A 109 8.39 2.17 -10.58
CA SER A 109 6.99 2.13 -10.18
C SER A 109 6.83 2.20 -8.66
N ALA A 110 5.72 2.79 -8.20
CA ALA A 110 5.36 2.72 -6.79
C ALA A 110 4.82 1.32 -6.44
N LEU A 111 5.24 0.78 -5.30
CA LEU A 111 4.67 -0.42 -4.69
C LEU A 111 3.39 -0.04 -3.95
N MET A 112 2.24 -0.50 -4.44
CA MET A 112 0.93 -0.20 -3.88
C MET A 112 0.55 -1.22 -2.81
N VAL A 113 0.57 -0.84 -1.54
CA VAL A 113 0.22 -1.71 -0.41
C VAL A 113 -1.28 -1.67 -0.21
N ILE A 114 -1.93 -2.84 -0.32
CA ILE A 114 -3.41 -2.94 -0.32
C ILE A 114 -3.99 -3.68 0.89
N GLY A 115 -3.14 -4.02 1.85
CA GLY A 115 -3.60 -4.56 3.13
C GLY A 115 -3.11 -5.98 3.44
N GLY A 116 -3.55 -6.61 4.52
CA GLY A 116 -4.42 -6.01 5.59
C GLY A 116 -3.66 -5.26 6.68
N ALA A 117 -4.28 -5.17 7.84
CA ALA A 117 -3.79 -4.35 8.95
C ALA A 117 -2.32 -4.60 9.31
N GLU A 118 -1.89 -5.85 9.38
CA GLU A 118 -0.51 -6.19 9.72
C GLU A 118 0.47 -5.72 8.63
N VAL A 119 0.11 -5.84 7.35
CA VAL A 119 0.94 -5.36 6.24
C VAL A 119 0.98 -3.84 6.22
N TYR A 120 -0.15 -3.16 6.47
CA TYR A 120 -0.15 -1.71 6.63
C TYR A 120 0.78 -1.27 7.77
N ARG A 121 0.70 -1.92 8.93
CA ARG A 121 1.54 -1.62 10.08
C ARG A 121 3.03 -1.75 9.77
N GLN A 122 3.41 -2.79 9.04
CA GLN A 122 4.81 -3.01 8.62
C GLN A 122 5.28 -1.99 7.59
N CYS A 123 4.41 -1.57 6.67
CA CYS A 123 4.78 -0.71 5.55
C CYS A 123 4.65 0.79 5.87
N LEU A 124 3.82 1.16 6.85
CA LEU A 124 3.54 2.55 7.19
C LEU A 124 4.80 3.38 7.49
N PRO A 125 5.80 2.90 8.23
CA PRO A 125 7.04 3.67 8.49
C PRO A 125 7.82 4.04 7.22
N ALA A 126 7.75 3.20 6.18
CA ALA A 126 8.45 3.40 4.91
C ALA A 126 7.56 4.07 3.84
N ALA A 127 6.28 4.29 4.13
CA ALA A 127 5.35 4.84 3.15
C ALA A 127 5.63 6.32 2.86
N ALA A 128 5.67 6.67 1.59
CA ALA A 128 5.78 8.06 1.12
C ALA A 128 4.40 8.72 1.00
N ARG A 129 3.35 7.92 0.72
CA ARG A 129 2.00 8.41 0.46
C ARG A 129 0.94 7.42 0.95
N ILE A 130 -0.22 7.97 1.34
CA ILE A 130 -1.43 7.20 1.64
C ILE A 130 -2.55 7.74 0.76
N HIS A 131 -3.12 6.87 -0.06
CA HIS A 131 -4.39 7.08 -0.76
C HIS A 131 -5.50 6.55 0.13
N LEU A 132 -6.11 7.45 0.88
CA LEU A 132 -7.12 7.14 1.88
C LEU A 132 -8.52 7.39 1.31
N THR A 133 -9.44 6.47 1.55
CA THR A 133 -10.89 6.70 1.46
C THR A 133 -11.43 6.72 2.86
N LEU A 134 -11.78 7.91 3.36
CA LEU A 134 -12.46 8.07 4.65
C LEU A 134 -13.94 7.85 4.45
N VAL A 135 -14.47 6.76 4.99
CA VAL A 135 -15.88 6.42 4.96
C VAL A 135 -16.57 7.09 6.15
N HIS A 136 -17.54 7.97 5.88
CA HIS A 136 -18.21 8.77 6.90
C HIS A 136 -19.23 7.92 7.68
N THR A 137 -18.73 6.97 8.40
CA THR A 137 -19.48 6.10 9.31
C THR A 137 -18.58 5.64 10.47
N ARG A 138 -19.21 5.17 11.53
CA ARG A 138 -18.55 4.46 12.64
C ARG A 138 -19.04 3.02 12.62
N VAL A 139 -18.11 2.09 12.49
CA VAL A 139 -18.42 0.66 12.42
C VAL A 139 -18.38 0.07 13.83
N GLU A 140 -19.53 -0.33 14.33
CA GLU A 140 -19.58 -1.10 15.58
C GLU A 140 -19.09 -2.54 15.35
N GLN A 141 -18.43 -3.11 16.37
CA GLN A 141 -17.88 -4.46 16.32
C GLN A 141 -16.87 -4.69 15.17
N GLY A 142 -16.18 -3.65 14.73
CA GLY A 142 -14.99 -3.79 13.89
C GLY A 142 -13.90 -4.55 14.63
N ASP A 143 -13.19 -5.41 13.92
CA ASP A 143 -12.13 -6.27 14.49
C ASP A 143 -10.76 -6.00 13.87
N THR A 144 -10.71 -5.21 12.82
CA THR A 144 -9.51 -4.89 12.07
C THR A 144 -9.41 -3.38 11.89
N PHE A 145 -8.23 -2.81 12.23
CA PHE A 145 -8.04 -1.37 12.33
C PHE A 145 -6.81 -0.91 11.55
N PHE A 146 -6.86 0.32 11.06
CA PHE A 146 -5.73 1.03 10.49
C PHE A 146 -5.47 2.31 11.27
N ALA A 147 -4.40 2.31 12.06
CA ALA A 147 -3.96 3.45 12.85
C ALA A 147 -2.70 4.09 12.26
N GLY A 148 -2.36 5.30 12.72
CA GLY A 148 -1.12 5.98 12.36
C GLY A 148 -1.18 6.85 11.10
N TRP A 149 -2.35 7.03 10.51
CA TRP A 149 -2.57 7.97 9.42
C TRP A 149 -2.96 9.39 9.88
N ARG A 150 -3.35 9.51 11.15
CA ARG A 150 -3.62 10.80 11.79
C ARG A 150 -2.37 11.26 12.54
N GLY A 151 -2.01 12.51 12.40
CA GLY A 151 -0.89 13.08 13.14
C GLY A 151 0.08 13.88 12.25
N SER A 152 1.12 14.41 12.89
CA SER A 152 2.09 15.35 12.28
C SER A 152 3.00 14.71 11.21
N ASP A 153 3.07 13.39 11.15
CA ASP A 153 3.88 12.68 10.14
C ASP A 153 3.32 12.79 8.71
N TRP A 154 2.07 13.22 8.61
CA TRP A 154 1.36 13.29 7.35
C TRP A 154 0.85 14.70 7.06
N ARG A 155 0.99 15.11 5.81
CA ARG A 155 0.41 16.34 5.26
C ARG A 155 -0.67 15.97 4.26
N GLU A 156 -1.88 16.45 4.49
CA GLU A 156 -2.97 16.30 3.52
C GLU A 156 -2.69 17.20 2.32
N THR A 157 -2.63 16.60 1.12
CA THR A 157 -2.38 17.30 -0.14
C THR A 157 -3.59 17.32 -1.06
N PHE A 158 -4.57 16.46 -0.78
CA PHE A 158 -5.83 16.40 -1.54
C PHE A 158 -6.95 15.90 -0.65
N ARG A 159 -8.13 16.50 -0.80
CA ARG A 159 -9.40 16.03 -0.22
C ARG A 159 -10.56 16.35 -1.15
N GLU A 160 -11.39 15.35 -1.40
CA GLU A 160 -12.64 15.49 -2.13
C GLU A 160 -13.73 14.68 -1.46
N ARG A 161 -14.82 15.32 -1.07
CA ARG A 161 -15.98 14.68 -0.43
C ARG A 161 -17.02 14.29 -1.46
N HIS A 162 -17.59 13.11 -1.31
CA HIS A 162 -18.66 12.57 -2.13
C HIS A 162 -19.84 12.17 -1.24
N ALA A 163 -21.04 12.51 -1.67
CA ALA A 163 -22.26 11.93 -1.11
C ALA A 163 -22.43 10.49 -1.60
N ALA A 164 -23.04 9.65 -0.77
CA ALA A 164 -23.40 8.30 -1.17
C ALA A 164 -24.29 8.31 -2.40
N GLY A 165 -23.86 7.60 -3.44
CA GLY A 165 -24.69 7.32 -4.61
C GLY A 165 -25.60 6.11 -4.38
N ASP A 166 -26.42 5.75 -5.38
CA ASP A 166 -27.36 4.63 -5.28
C ASP A 166 -26.71 3.26 -4.99
N LYS A 167 -25.40 3.16 -5.14
CA LYS A 167 -24.61 1.93 -4.97
C LYS A 167 -23.50 2.07 -3.93
N ASP A 168 -23.58 3.11 -3.11
CA ASP A 168 -22.65 3.39 -2.03
C ASP A 168 -23.42 3.40 -0.71
N ASP A 169 -22.94 2.67 0.29
CA ASP A 169 -23.61 2.56 1.59
C ASP A 169 -23.50 3.84 2.43
N PHE A 170 -22.44 4.65 2.21
CA PHE A 170 -22.13 5.83 3.02
C PHE A 170 -21.50 6.94 2.18
N ASP A 171 -21.58 8.17 2.66
CA ASP A 171 -20.74 9.27 2.20
C ASP A 171 -19.28 8.94 2.46
N TYR A 172 -18.39 9.45 1.64
CA TYR A 172 -16.96 9.23 1.78
C TYR A 172 -16.14 10.42 1.30
N SER A 173 -14.88 10.47 1.69
CA SER A 173 -13.92 11.44 1.16
C SER A 173 -12.69 10.71 0.62
N PHE A 174 -12.27 11.07 -0.57
CA PHE A 174 -10.95 10.72 -1.08
C PHE A 174 -9.92 11.70 -0.54
N ILE A 175 -8.88 11.16 0.05
CA ILE A 175 -7.82 11.94 0.69
C ILE A 175 -6.48 11.41 0.20
N THR A 176 -5.54 12.30 -0.07
CA THR A 176 -4.14 11.96 -0.27
C THR A 176 -3.31 12.58 0.84
N LEU A 177 -2.56 11.73 1.52
CA LEU A 177 -1.60 12.14 2.54
C LEU A 177 -0.20 11.87 2.02
N GLU A 178 0.67 12.85 2.15
CA GLU A 178 2.10 12.71 1.86
C GLU A 178 2.89 12.82 3.16
N ARG A 179 3.97 12.04 3.25
CA ARG A 179 4.83 12.10 4.42
C ARG A 179 5.39 13.50 4.58
N ALA A 180 5.20 14.08 5.75
CA ALA A 180 5.80 15.36 6.07
C ALA A 180 7.33 15.24 6.01
N ARG A 181 7.98 16.20 5.33
CA ARG A 181 9.45 16.27 5.38
C ARG A 181 9.85 16.66 6.79
N SER A 182 10.69 15.85 7.42
CA SER A 182 11.36 16.29 8.66
C SER A 182 12.08 17.60 8.34
N ALA A 183 11.75 18.66 9.08
CA ALA A 183 12.54 19.90 8.99
C ALA A 183 13.96 19.53 9.41
N THR A 184 14.90 19.52 8.47
CA THR A 184 16.32 19.39 8.80
C THR A 184 16.70 20.66 9.53
N THR A 185 16.74 20.58 10.86
CA THR A 185 17.27 21.65 11.69
C THR A 185 18.77 21.72 11.37
N HIS A 186 19.16 22.64 10.51
CA HIS A 186 20.55 23.06 10.44
C HIS A 186 20.80 23.92 11.68
N GLY A 187 21.42 23.28 12.70
CA GLY A 187 22.03 23.96 13.82
C GLY A 187 23.50 24.17 13.56
#